data_e9c3ffe2906bf5e38a54b0f20cb2d210
#
_entry.id   e9c3ffe2906bf5e38a54b0f20cb2d210
#
_cell.length_a   1.000
_cell.length_b   1.000
_cell.length_c   1.000
_cell.angle_alpha   90.00
_cell.angle_beta   90.00
_cell.angle_gamma   90.00
#
_symmetry.space_group_name_H-M   'P 1'
#
loop_
_entity.id
_entity.type
_entity.pdbx_description
1 polymer ?
#
loop_
_entity_poly.entity_id
_entity_poly.type
_entity_poly.pdbx_seq_one_letter_code
_entity_poly.pdbx_strand_id
1 'polypeptide(L)'
;MNKSNLIGFVLIGVIMFGFSWYQSRQWTKQVEAQAQLDSIARVEQMAEMAIDSIKRAEGIVADGEMAGVKVLNMPAYKDSLLTEARLAEGSICRIANDVVEIELSTKGAQIYSVKLNDYKSYDSTDLYLIRPEHSQYGVSVFAGENINTKDFTFNIAACDDSTVIMQLPFAQGGYIQQKYSLEKGSYMLKNELSFVGMGHVIPNNVSMLDIDWSVIIPRLEKGYKNEKQYSKLDFYFSGDKKPEEIGRGRDASERIDTRLKWFAFQQQFFSAIMTSGSEFASADLSVKYYAEDDPSHNLMACSANLRSDFQSVSDNIVLPYEFYLGPNDYRTLKSYDMKYEKIIPLGGWLVGWFSRLVIIPCFDFLGRFISNYGIVILLMTLLIKLLISPLTIKSYKSSAKMQVIKPEVDKLNEKYPNEKDAMKKQQAMMDLYQKAGISPMGGCLPMLLQMPILFAMFRFFPASIELRQQKFLWADDLSAYDSIWDFGVNVPLLGDHLSLFALLMAVTMFIYSKMTSSQMSDDPNMAGMKFMSVWLMPIMMFFICNNLSAALSYYYLLSNIITMGMTWYIRKYVVTEEKVRADMMLKAKQPKKKSKWQQRLEEAQKMQEQMQKQQRRR
;
A
#
# COMPACT_ATOMS: atom_id res chain seq x y z
N MET A 1 -32.23 25.69 -12.27
CA MET A 1 -30.86 26.14 -11.95
C MET A 1 -30.61 27.42 -12.74
N ASN A 2 -30.41 28.54 -12.05
CA ASN A 2 -30.10 29.81 -12.75
C ASN A 2 -28.77 29.62 -13.53
N LYS A 3 -28.73 30.11 -14.79
CA LYS A 3 -27.52 30.03 -15.62
C LYS A 3 -26.27 30.57 -14.89
N SER A 4 -26.45 31.56 -13.99
CA SER A 4 -25.36 32.14 -13.19
C SER A 4 -24.75 31.15 -12.18
N ASN A 5 -25.55 30.26 -11.57
CA ASN A 5 -25.05 29.24 -10.61
C ASN A 5 -24.29 28.13 -11.34
N LEU A 6 -24.73 27.73 -12.54
CA LEU A 6 -24.01 26.78 -13.38
C LEU A 6 -22.64 27.33 -13.80
N ILE A 7 -22.63 28.60 -14.22
CA ILE A 7 -21.39 29.31 -14.58
C ILE A 7 -20.46 29.45 -13.39
N GLY A 8 -21.00 29.72 -12.18
CA GLY A 8 -20.24 29.78 -10.93
C GLY A 8 -19.56 28.44 -10.58
N PHE A 9 -20.27 27.32 -10.74
CA PHE A 9 -19.71 25.97 -10.47
C PHE A 9 -18.68 25.57 -11.53
N VAL A 10 -18.91 25.87 -12.81
CA VAL A 10 -17.93 25.65 -13.87
C VAL A 10 -16.68 26.51 -13.64
N LEU A 11 -16.85 27.78 -13.24
CA LEU A 11 -15.74 28.66 -12.90
C LEU A 11 -14.94 28.15 -11.68
N ILE A 12 -15.60 27.68 -10.63
CA ILE A 12 -14.92 27.07 -9.46
C ILE A 12 -14.17 25.81 -9.88
N GLY A 13 -14.77 24.96 -10.72
CA GLY A 13 -14.11 23.79 -11.27
C GLY A 13 -12.87 24.15 -12.09
N VAL A 14 -12.99 25.13 -12.98
CA VAL A 14 -11.87 25.65 -13.81
C VAL A 14 -10.79 26.31 -12.94
N ILE A 15 -11.18 27.07 -11.92
CA ILE A 15 -10.24 27.70 -10.97
C ILE A 15 -9.52 26.64 -10.14
N MET A 16 -10.22 25.63 -9.61
CA MET A 16 -9.59 24.53 -8.86
C MET A 16 -8.67 23.69 -9.74
N PHE A 17 -9.09 23.42 -10.97
CA PHE A 17 -8.26 22.71 -11.95
C PHE A 17 -7.05 23.55 -12.38
N GLY A 18 -7.24 24.83 -12.65
CA GLY A 18 -6.18 25.77 -12.98
C GLY A 18 -5.20 25.97 -11.82
N PHE A 19 -5.71 26.04 -10.59
CA PHE A 19 -4.88 26.14 -9.38
C PHE A 19 -4.11 24.84 -9.10
N SER A 20 -4.76 23.68 -9.24
CA SER A 20 -4.10 22.36 -9.10
C SER A 20 -3.03 22.16 -10.18
N TRP A 21 -3.32 22.56 -11.44
CA TRP A 21 -2.36 22.51 -12.53
C TRP A 21 -1.20 23.50 -12.34
N TYR A 22 -1.49 24.72 -11.85
CA TYR A 22 -0.47 25.72 -11.52
C TYR A 22 0.41 25.26 -10.34
N GLN A 23 -0.19 24.71 -9.29
CA GLN A 23 0.55 24.14 -8.16
C GLN A 23 1.40 22.94 -8.59
N SER A 24 0.87 22.04 -9.42
CA SER A 24 1.62 20.91 -9.99
C SER A 24 2.82 21.41 -10.79
N ARG A 25 2.66 22.42 -11.64
CA ARG A 25 3.79 23.01 -12.39
C ARG A 25 4.80 23.75 -11.50
N GLN A 26 4.36 24.39 -10.45
CA GLN A 26 5.28 25.04 -9.50
C GLN A 26 6.07 23.96 -8.72
N TRP A 27 5.40 22.87 -8.34
CA TRP A 27 6.04 21.74 -7.65
C TRP A 27 7.06 21.04 -8.56
N THR A 28 6.70 20.80 -9.82
CA THR A 28 7.62 20.20 -10.81
C THR A 28 8.86 21.09 -11.00
N LYS A 29 8.68 22.41 -11.13
CA LYS A 29 9.82 23.34 -11.23
C LYS A 29 10.68 23.41 -9.97
N GLN A 30 10.09 23.31 -8.77
CA GLN A 30 10.85 23.26 -7.53
C GLN A 30 11.62 21.94 -7.39
N VAL A 31 10.99 20.81 -7.77
CA VAL A 31 11.65 19.50 -7.78
C VAL A 31 12.76 19.44 -8.83
N GLU A 32 12.55 20.00 -10.02
CA GLU A 32 13.58 20.11 -11.06
C GLU A 32 14.74 21.03 -10.63
N ALA A 33 14.45 22.17 -9.99
CA ALA A 33 15.48 23.06 -9.46
C ALA A 33 16.27 22.42 -8.31
N GLN A 34 15.57 21.70 -7.42
CA GLN A 34 16.22 20.95 -6.34
C GLN A 34 17.06 19.80 -6.89
N ALA A 35 16.56 19.05 -7.87
CA ALA A 35 17.29 17.97 -8.53
C ALA A 35 18.52 18.49 -9.29
N GLN A 36 18.45 19.68 -9.89
CA GLN A 36 19.61 20.34 -10.49
C GLN A 36 20.65 20.77 -9.43
N LEU A 37 20.23 21.34 -8.30
CA LEU A 37 21.13 21.67 -7.19
C LEU A 37 21.79 20.42 -6.61
N ASP A 38 21.01 19.35 -6.40
CA ASP A 38 21.51 18.06 -5.91
C ASP A 38 22.44 17.38 -6.93
N SER A 39 22.21 17.55 -8.24
CA SER A 39 23.10 17.04 -9.28
C SER A 39 24.42 17.82 -9.34
N ILE A 40 24.37 19.14 -9.19
CA ILE A 40 25.57 20.00 -9.10
C ILE A 40 26.39 19.65 -7.84
N ALA A 41 25.74 19.53 -6.69
CA ALA A 41 26.40 19.12 -5.45
C ALA A 41 27.04 17.73 -5.55
N ARG A 42 26.39 16.77 -6.25
CA ARG A 42 26.99 15.44 -6.52
C ARG A 42 28.16 15.50 -7.48
N VAL A 43 28.09 16.32 -8.52
CA VAL A 43 29.20 16.52 -9.47
C VAL A 43 30.38 17.18 -8.75
N GLU A 44 30.15 18.17 -7.88
CA GLU A 44 31.20 18.76 -7.04
C GLU A 44 31.80 17.73 -6.08
N GLN A 45 30.99 16.93 -5.42
CA GLN A 45 31.43 15.88 -4.49
C GLN A 45 32.20 14.74 -5.21
N MET A 46 31.77 14.36 -6.44
CA MET A 46 32.50 13.41 -7.28
C MET A 46 33.80 14.04 -7.81
N ALA A 47 33.79 15.33 -8.15
CA ALA A 47 35.00 16.04 -8.56
C ALA A 47 36.01 16.17 -7.40
N GLU A 48 35.56 16.46 -6.19
CA GLU A 48 36.44 16.46 -4.99
C GLU A 48 36.99 15.06 -4.70
N MET A 49 36.16 14.00 -4.76
CA MET A 49 36.62 12.62 -4.59
C MET A 49 37.59 12.18 -5.71
N ALA A 50 37.34 12.63 -6.95
CA ALA A 50 38.25 12.38 -8.08
C ALA A 50 39.57 13.13 -7.92
N ILE A 51 39.54 14.40 -7.47
CA ILE A 51 40.74 15.19 -7.16
C ILE A 51 41.53 14.57 -6.01
N ASP A 52 40.83 14.08 -4.97
CA ASP A 52 41.47 13.43 -3.82
C ASP A 52 42.08 12.06 -4.20
N SER A 53 41.41 11.33 -5.11
CA SER A 53 41.93 10.09 -5.67
C SER A 53 43.11 10.34 -6.63
N ILE A 54 43.10 11.43 -7.41
CA ILE A 54 44.22 11.84 -8.29
C ILE A 54 45.39 12.29 -7.45
N LYS A 55 45.17 13.09 -6.40
CA LYS A 55 46.23 13.51 -5.45
C LYS A 55 46.87 12.34 -4.71
N ARG A 56 46.07 11.30 -4.38
CA ARG A 56 46.59 10.03 -3.83
C ARG A 56 47.36 9.23 -4.88
N ALA A 57 46.93 9.26 -6.13
CA ALA A 57 47.61 8.59 -7.24
C ALA A 57 48.94 9.31 -7.65
N GLU A 58 48.97 10.64 -7.66
CA GLU A 58 50.17 11.44 -7.93
C GLU A 58 51.24 11.34 -6.84
N GLY A 59 50.84 11.03 -5.60
CA GLY A 59 51.78 10.75 -4.48
C GLY A 59 52.50 9.38 -4.60
N ILE A 60 52.13 8.54 -5.57
CA ILE A 60 52.65 7.18 -5.76
C ILE A 60 53.51 7.05 -7.06
N VAL A 61 53.55 8.08 -7.93
CA VAL A 61 54.35 8.07 -9.17
C VAL A 61 55.64 8.83 -8.98
N ALA A 62 56.58 8.20 -8.30
CA ALA A 62 57.99 8.44 -8.46
C ALA A 62 58.68 7.07 -8.50
N ASP A 63 58.99 6.63 -9.69
CA ASP A 63 59.92 5.61 -10.20
C ASP A 63 59.27 4.43 -10.94
N GLY A 64 59.62 4.31 -12.23
CA GLY A 64 59.69 3.05 -12.98
C GLY A 64 58.78 2.89 -14.20
N GLU A 65 59.25 3.34 -15.38
CA GLU A 65 58.79 2.91 -16.69
C GLU A 65 58.89 1.40 -16.88
N MET A 66 57.84 0.73 -17.37
CA MET A 66 57.76 -0.02 -18.67
C MET A 66 56.42 -0.76 -18.81
N ALA A 67 55.92 -0.58 -20.00
CA ALA A 67 54.97 -1.32 -20.83
C ALA A 67 54.22 -2.55 -20.33
N GLY A 68 52.88 -2.49 -20.47
CA GLY A 68 52.04 -3.62 -20.90
C GLY A 68 51.45 -4.48 -19.78
N VAL A 69 50.21 -4.22 -19.50
CA VAL A 69 49.17 -4.88 -18.72
C VAL A 69 48.70 -3.94 -17.59
N LYS A 70 47.52 -3.38 -17.74
CA LYS A 70 46.78 -2.77 -16.62
C LYS A 70 46.39 -3.88 -15.64
N VAL A 71 47.33 -4.30 -14.83
CA VAL A 71 47.03 -4.92 -13.55
C VAL A 71 46.58 -3.76 -12.65
N LEU A 72 45.28 -3.66 -12.40
CA LEU A 72 44.77 -2.82 -11.30
C LEU A 72 45.58 -3.19 -10.06
N ASN A 73 46.44 -2.26 -9.56
CA ASN A 73 47.10 -2.38 -8.27
C ASN A 73 46.04 -2.32 -7.16
N MET A 74 45.34 -3.43 -6.98
CA MET A 74 44.54 -3.61 -5.77
C MET A 74 45.50 -3.91 -4.63
N PRO A 75 45.37 -3.24 -3.46
CA PRO A 75 46.23 -3.57 -2.34
C PRO A 75 46.09 -5.05 -2.01
N ALA A 76 47.20 -5.75 -1.95
CA ALA A 76 47.22 -7.15 -1.55
C ALA A 76 46.85 -7.25 -0.07
N TYR A 77 45.97 -8.19 0.25
CA TYR A 77 45.69 -8.53 1.63
C TYR A 77 46.93 -9.15 2.28
N LYS A 78 47.12 -8.93 3.57
CA LYS A 78 48.22 -9.54 4.33
C LYS A 78 48.02 -11.06 4.43
N ASP A 79 46.78 -11.51 4.39
CA ASP A 79 46.42 -12.92 4.33
C ASP A 79 46.48 -13.46 2.90
N SER A 80 47.27 -14.49 2.68
CA SER A 80 47.49 -15.09 1.36
C SER A 80 46.24 -15.81 0.83
N LEU A 81 45.46 -16.46 1.70
CA LEU A 81 44.22 -17.13 1.32
C LEU A 81 43.12 -16.13 0.94
N LEU A 82 43.05 -14.97 1.58
CA LEU A 82 42.15 -13.91 1.17
C LEU A 82 42.53 -13.32 -0.19
N THR A 83 43.84 -13.17 -0.46
CA THR A 83 44.32 -12.73 -1.78
C THR A 83 43.92 -13.71 -2.87
N GLU A 84 44.05 -15.02 -2.65
CA GLU A 84 43.63 -16.08 -3.57
C GLU A 84 42.09 -16.07 -3.75
N ALA A 85 41.32 -16.05 -2.64
CA ALA A 85 39.87 -16.00 -2.66
C ALA A 85 39.28 -14.78 -3.39
N ARG A 86 40.01 -13.66 -3.40
CA ARG A 86 39.60 -12.44 -4.12
C ARG A 86 39.73 -12.61 -5.64
N LEU A 87 40.75 -13.33 -6.09
CA LEU A 87 41.03 -13.56 -7.51
C LEU A 87 40.28 -14.77 -8.08
N ALA A 88 39.77 -15.64 -7.22
CA ALA A 88 39.04 -16.83 -7.64
C ALA A 88 37.73 -16.48 -8.34
N GLU A 89 37.43 -17.22 -9.42
CA GLU A 89 36.15 -17.11 -10.11
C GLU A 89 35.01 -17.63 -9.22
N GLY A 90 33.88 -16.93 -9.25
CA GLY A 90 32.67 -17.36 -8.53
C GLY A 90 31.92 -18.47 -9.27
N SER A 91 31.27 -19.34 -8.52
CA SER A 91 30.34 -20.35 -9.02
C SER A 91 28.97 -20.18 -8.36
N ILE A 92 27.96 -20.86 -8.91
CA ILE A 92 26.58 -20.79 -8.42
C ILE A 92 26.22 -22.14 -7.78
N CYS A 93 25.67 -22.08 -6.58
CA CYS A 93 25.01 -23.19 -5.89
C CYS A 93 23.51 -22.94 -5.90
N ARG A 94 22.72 -23.98 -6.18
CA ARG A 94 21.26 -23.91 -6.21
C ARG A 94 20.68 -24.60 -4.97
N ILE A 95 19.69 -23.95 -4.36
CA ILE A 95 18.85 -24.51 -3.30
C ILE A 95 17.39 -24.29 -3.72
N ALA A 96 16.56 -25.33 -3.64
CA ALA A 96 15.20 -25.26 -4.15
C ALA A 96 14.24 -26.17 -3.40
N ASN A 97 12.98 -25.73 -3.37
CA ASN A 97 11.86 -26.57 -2.96
C ASN A 97 10.70 -26.43 -3.97
N ASP A 98 9.50 -26.90 -3.60
CA ASP A 98 8.30 -26.86 -4.43
C ASP A 98 7.83 -25.43 -4.77
N VAL A 99 8.09 -24.43 -3.93
CA VAL A 99 7.55 -23.05 -4.08
C VAL A 99 8.59 -22.03 -4.50
N VAL A 100 9.88 -22.22 -4.21
CA VAL A 100 10.95 -21.25 -4.51
C VAL A 100 12.24 -21.94 -4.94
N GLU A 101 12.93 -21.31 -5.87
CA GLU A 101 14.26 -21.66 -6.34
C GLU A 101 15.20 -20.48 -6.08
N ILE A 102 16.30 -20.71 -5.37
CA ILE A 102 17.27 -19.70 -4.97
C ILE A 102 18.65 -20.12 -5.47
N GLU A 103 19.30 -19.24 -6.21
CA GLU A 103 20.68 -19.39 -6.57
C GLU A 103 21.55 -18.57 -5.62
N LEU A 104 22.61 -19.19 -5.13
CA LEU A 104 23.59 -18.60 -4.23
C LEU A 104 24.93 -18.52 -4.94
N SER A 105 25.53 -17.33 -4.98
CA SER A 105 26.86 -17.13 -5.55
C SER A 105 27.92 -17.41 -4.48
N THR A 106 28.97 -18.17 -4.85
CA THR A 106 30.15 -18.30 -4.00
C THR A 106 30.92 -16.99 -3.86
N LYS A 107 30.80 -16.05 -4.81
CA LYS A 107 31.32 -14.70 -4.67
C LYS A 107 30.47 -13.94 -3.67
N GLY A 108 31.02 -13.66 -2.49
CA GLY A 108 30.32 -13.06 -1.37
C GLY A 108 29.47 -14.03 -0.55
N ALA A 109 29.36 -15.29 -0.93
CA ALA A 109 28.43 -16.29 -0.37
C ALA A 109 27.02 -15.71 -0.20
N GLN A 110 26.44 -15.14 -1.25
CA GLN A 110 25.25 -14.31 -1.24
C GLN A 110 24.13 -14.84 -2.14
N ILE A 111 22.91 -14.35 -1.90
CA ILE A 111 21.77 -14.60 -2.78
C ILE A 111 22.04 -13.95 -4.14
N TYR A 112 22.04 -14.76 -5.20
CA TYR A 112 22.28 -14.32 -6.58
C TYR A 112 20.98 -14.11 -7.35
N SER A 113 20.03 -15.06 -7.24
CA SER A 113 18.70 -14.95 -7.82
C SER A 113 17.65 -15.64 -6.96
N VAL A 114 16.40 -15.20 -7.07
CA VAL A 114 15.24 -15.81 -6.40
C VAL A 114 14.09 -15.90 -7.40
N LYS A 115 13.68 -17.11 -7.73
CA LYS A 115 12.55 -17.41 -8.61
C LYS A 115 11.42 -18.06 -7.82
N LEU A 116 10.19 -17.56 -7.98
CA LEU A 116 8.99 -18.13 -7.37
C LEU A 116 8.28 -19.05 -8.37
N ASN A 117 8.17 -20.35 -8.03
CA ASN A 117 7.71 -21.38 -8.96
C ASN A 117 6.22 -21.28 -9.34
N ASP A 118 5.37 -20.85 -8.39
CA ASP A 118 3.92 -20.78 -8.57
C ASP A 118 3.44 -19.50 -9.25
N TYR A 119 4.36 -18.58 -9.57
CA TYR A 119 4.00 -17.25 -10.05
C TYR A 119 4.68 -16.93 -11.39
N LYS A 120 3.99 -16.09 -12.18
CA LYS A 120 4.53 -15.52 -13.41
C LYS A 120 4.55 -14.00 -13.32
N SER A 121 5.43 -13.34 -14.05
CA SER A 121 5.40 -11.90 -14.25
C SER A 121 4.21 -11.49 -15.11
N TYR A 122 3.89 -10.20 -15.19
CA TYR A 122 2.76 -9.69 -15.99
C TYR A 122 2.85 -10.03 -17.48
N ASP A 123 4.06 -10.26 -18.00
CA ASP A 123 4.35 -10.66 -19.38
C ASP A 123 4.36 -12.19 -19.59
N SER A 124 3.93 -12.96 -18.58
CA SER A 124 3.90 -14.42 -18.55
C SER A 124 5.26 -15.11 -18.50
N THR A 125 6.35 -14.36 -18.30
CA THR A 125 7.68 -14.93 -18.04
C THR A 125 7.78 -15.46 -16.60
N ASP A 126 8.85 -16.19 -16.29
CA ASP A 126 9.10 -16.65 -14.92
C ASP A 126 9.26 -15.46 -13.96
N LEU A 127 8.70 -15.60 -12.77
CA LEU A 127 8.75 -14.53 -11.78
C LEU A 127 10.04 -14.62 -10.96
N TYR A 128 10.93 -13.67 -11.22
CA TYR A 128 12.11 -13.44 -10.40
C TYR A 128 11.84 -12.31 -9.41
N LEU A 129 11.77 -12.66 -8.12
CA LEU A 129 11.74 -11.66 -7.04
C LEU A 129 13.05 -10.86 -6.99
N ILE A 130 14.17 -11.57 -7.19
CA ILE A 130 15.51 -11.01 -7.37
C ILE A 130 16.09 -11.64 -8.65
N ARG A 131 16.40 -10.82 -9.64
CA ARG A 131 17.06 -11.27 -10.88
C ARG A 131 18.52 -11.55 -10.63
N PRO A 132 19.17 -12.41 -11.46
CA PRO A 132 20.61 -12.59 -11.44
C PRO A 132 21.38 -11.26 -11.38
N GLU A 133 22.41 -11.19 -10.56
CA GLU A 133 23.28 -10.00 -10.38
C GLU A 133 22.60 -8.75 -9.77
N HIS A 134 21.31 -8.82 -9.44
CA HIS A 134 20.56 -7.71 -8.87
C HIS A 134 20.54 -7.69 -7.33
N SER A 135 21.32 -8.55 -6.68
CA SER A 135 21.51 -8.56 -5.22
C SER A 135 22.99 -8.44 -4.88
N GLN A 136 23.29 -7.64 -3.88
CA GLN A 136 24.60 -7.58 -3.27
C GLN A 136 24.45 -7.66 -1.76
N TYR A 137 25.09 -8.67 -1.17
CA TYR A 137 25.12 -8.86 0.28
C TYR A 137 26.57 -8.98 0.74
N GLY A 138 26.92 -8.31 1.81
CA GLY A 138 28.25 -8.35 2.36
C GLY A 138 28.25 -8.18 3.87
N VAL A 139 29.26 -8.75 4.51
CA VAL A 139 29.53 -8.60 5.93
C VAL A 139 30.92 -8.00 6.09
N SER A 140 31.01 -6.85 6.72
CA SER A 140 32.27 -6.17 7.01
C SER A 140 32.72 -6.49 8.42
N VAL A 141 33.95 -6.94 8.55
CA VAL A 141 34.59 -7.25 9.83
C VAL A 141 36.07 -6.83 9.82
N PHE A 142 36.59 -6.44 10.96
CA PHE A 142 38.01 -6.20 11.12
C PHE A 142 38.71 -7.49 11.60
N ALA A 143 39.50 -8.10 10.71
CA ALA A 143 40.26 -9.33 10.95
C ALA A 143 41.77 -9.08 10.70
N GLY A 144 42.36 -8.16 11.51
CA GLY A 144 43.72 -7.63 11.29
C GLY A 144 43.78 -6.55 10.20
N GLU A 145 42.83 -6.55 9.28
CA GLU A 145 42.53 -5.57 8.25
C GLU A 145 41.02 -5.54 7.99
N ASN A 146 40.50 -4.47 7.38
CA ASN A 146 39.08 -4.39 7.05
C ASN A 146 38.80 -5.28 5.85
N ILE A 147 37.91 -6.25 6.02
CA ILE A 147 37.44 -7.14 4.97
C ILE A 147 35.94 -6.99 4.80
N ASN A 148 35.45 -7.10 3.56
CA ASN A 148 34.04 -7.28 3.27
C ASN A 148 33.86 -8.59 2.49
N THR A 149 33.00 -9.46 2.97
CA THR A 149 32.82 -10.80 2.41
C THR A 149 32.45 -10.80 0.94
N LYS A 150 31.76 -9.76 0.43
CA LYS A 150 31.37 -9.63 -0.99
C LYS A 150 32.54 -9.63 -1.96
N ASP A 151 33.75 -9.28 -1.49
CA ASP A 151 34.94 -9.19 -2.33
C ASP A 151 35.60 -10.56 -2.57
N PHE A 152 35.23 -11.59 -1.82
CA PHE A 152 35.88 -12.90 -1.79
C PHE A 152 34.99 -14.01 -2.32
N THR A 153 35.62 -15.00 -2.96
CA THR A 153 34.95 -16.23 -3.37
C THR A 153 35.14 -17.28 -2.28
N PHE A 154 34.03 -17.80 -1.77
CA PHE A 154 33.98 -18.81 -0.74
C PHE A 154 34.13 -20.21 -1.34
N ASN A 155 34.77 -21.11 -0.60
CA ASN A 155 34.84 -22.52 -0.94
C ASN A 155 33.53 -23.23 -0.59
N ILE A 156 33.03 -24.08 -1.46
CA ILE A 156 31.81 -24.88 -1.18
C ILE A 156 32.22 -26.05 -0.30
N ALA A 157 31.64 -26.10 0.90
CA ALA A 157 31.78 -27.24 1.83
C ALA A 157 30.64 -28.26 1.64
N ALA A 158 29.43 -27.79 1.32
CA ALA A 158 28.30 -28.63 0.94
C ALA A 158 27.35 -27.83 0.03
N CYS A 159 26.74 -28.50 -0.94
CA CYS A 159 25.73 -27.91 -1.84
C CYS A 159 24.75 -29.02 -2.23
N ASP A 160 23.57 -29.02 -1.59
CA ASP A 160 22.44 -29.87 -1.92
C ASP A 160 21.16 -29.04 -2.05
N ASP A 161 20.05 -29.66 -2.45
CA ASP A 161 18.78 -28.96 -2.72
C ASP A 161 18.18 -28.29 -1.48
N SER A 162 18.62 -28.63 -0.26
CA SER A 162 18.06 -28.13 1.01
C SER A 162 19.06 -27.34 1.84
N THR A 163 20.36 -27.53 1.60
CA THR A 163 21.42 -26.93 2.41
C THR A 163 22.64 -26.60 1.56
N VAL A 164 23.14 -25.37 1.74
CA VAL A 164 24.39 -24.92 1.12
C VAL A 164 25.31 -24.37 2.22
N ILE A 165 26.55 -24.83 2.25
CA ILE A 165 27.57 -24.39 3.20
C ILE A 165 28.78 -23.87 2.41
N MET A 166 29.13 -22.62 2.64
CA MET A 166 30.26 -21.94 2.01
C MET A 166 31.21 -21.41 3.09
N GLN A 167 32.50 -21.54 2.88
CA GLN A 167 33.53 -21.19 3.85
C GLN A 167 34.61 -20.30 3.23
N LEU A 168 35.00 -19.24 3.93
CA LEU A 168 36.14 -18.38 3.62
C LEU A 168 37.25 -18.63 4.65
N PRO A 169 38.29 -19.42 4.31
CA PRO A 169 39.36 -19.74 5.25
C PRO A 169 40.37 -18.59 5.38
N PHE A 170 41.06 -18.55 6.53
CA PHE A 170 42.15 -17.61 6.82
C PHE A 170 43.46 -18.35 7.03
N ALA A 171 44.57 -17.76 6.53
CA ALA A 171 45.89 -18.36 6.64
C ALA A 171 46.38 -18.58 8.09
N GLN A 172 45.91 -17.73 9.00
CA GLN A 172 46.17 -17.84 10.44
C GLN A 172 45.34 -18.93 11.12
N GLY A 173 44.44 -19.60 10.40
CA GLY A 173 43.49 -20.56 10.89
C GLY A 173 42.10 -19.95 11.14
N GLY A 174 41.10 -20.83 11.23
CA GLY A 174 39.69 -20.41 11.30
C GLY A 174 39.09 -20.05 9.95
N TYR A 175 37.79 -19.81 9.94
CA TYR A 175 37.04 -19.47 8.73
C TYR A 175 35.75 -18.72 9.05
N ILE A 176 35.27 -17.94 8.09
CA ILE A 176 33.92 -17.39 8.06
C ILE A 176 33.06 -18.37 7.28
N GLN A 177 31.89 -18.79 7.82
CA GLN A 177 30.98 -19.69 7.16
C GLN A 177 29.60 -19.05 6.98
N GLN A 178 29.05 -19.20 5.79
CA GLN A 178 27.64 -18.94 5.48
C GLN A 178 26.97 -20.30 5.25
N LYS A 179 26.00 -20.64 6.10
CA LYS A 179 25.17 -21.83 5.91
C LYS A 179 23.75 -21.39 5.61
N TYR A 180 23.26 -21.78 4.46
CA TYR A 180 21.88 -21.56 4.02
C TYR A 180 21.09 -22.86 4.12
N SER A 181 19.84 -22.77 4.57
CA SER A 181 18.95 -23.92 4.61
C SER A 181 17.52 -23.51 4.27
N LEU A 182 16.84 -24.35 3.47
CA LEU A 182 15.50 -24.13 2.96
C LEU A 182 14.62 -25.33 3.25
N GLU A 183 13.55 -25.13 4.01
CA GLU A 183 12.59 -26.18 4.33
C GLU A 183 11.59 -26.40 3.18
N LYS A 184 11.06 -27.60 3.06
CA LYS A 184 10.04 -27.93 2.05
C LYS A 184 8.78 -27.07 2.24
N GLY A 185 8.26 -26.51 1.13
CA GLY A 185 7.07 -25.67 1.13
C GLY A 185 7.21 -24.32 1.81
N SER A 186 8.43 -23.91 2.19
CA SER A 186 8.71 -22.66 2.88
C SER A 186 9.30 -21.61 1.93
N TYR A 187 8.88 -20.36 2.13
CA TYR A 187 9.52 -19.18 1.51
C TYR A 187 10.63 -18.58 2.40
N MET A 188 10.94 -19.24 3.53
CA MET A 188 11.93 -18.77 4.50
C MET A 188 13.27 -19.46 4.27
N LEU A 189 14.26 -18.72 3.79
CA LEU A 189 15.66 -19.13 3.72
C LEU A 189 16.34 -18.78 5.05
N LYS A 190 16.74 -19.78 5.80
CA LYS A 190 17.53 -19.59 7.03
C LYS A 190 18.99 -19.42 6.65
N ASN A 191 19.67 -18.49 7.31
CA ASN A 191 21.09 -18.24 7.15
C ASN A 191 21.78 -18.22 8.51
N GLU A 192 22.82 -19.01 8.66
CA GLU A 192 23.70 -19.00 9.82
C GLU A 192 25.06 -18.47 9.40
N LEU A 193 25.36 -17.21 9.79
CA LEU A 193 26.70 -16.64 9.65
C LEU A 193 27.53 -17.07 10.85
N SER A 194 28.62 -17.81 10.60
CA SER A 194 29.47 -18.33 11.66
C SER A 194 30.91 -17.89 11.52
N PHE A 195 31.56 -17.57 12.63
CA PHE A 195 32.99 -17.30 12.75
C PHE A 195 33.57 -18.42 13.59
N VAL A 196 34.34 -19.32 12.96
CA VAL A 196 34.83 -20.55 13.57
C VAL A 196 36.34 -20.49 13.71
N GLY A 197 36.85 -20.61 14.93
CA GLY A 197 38.28 -20.54 15.22
C GLY A 197 38.91 -19.17 14.97
N MET A 198 38.11 -18.09 15.00
CA MET A 198 38.55 -16.74 14.63
C MET A 198 39.01 -15.88 15.83
N GLY A 199 39.01 -16.40 17.05
CA GLY A 199 39.31 -15.62 18.26
C GLY A 199 40.72 -15.00 18.32
N HIS A 200 41.66 -15.52 17.54
CA HIS A 200 43.00 -14.97 17.38
C HIS A 200 43.17 -14.08 16.13
N VAL A 201 42.22 -14.09 15.23
CA VAL A 201 42.20 -13.27 13.99
C VAL A 201 41.42 -11.99 14.20
N ILE A 202 40.27 -12.06 14.88
CA ILE A 202 39.40 -10.92 15.17
C ILE A 202 39.76 -10.37 16.56
N PRO A 203 40.18 -9.11 16.68
CA PRO A 203 40.48 -8.50 17.98
C PRO A 203 39.30 -8.49 18.93
N ASN A 204 39.55 -8.71 20.22
CA ASN A 204 38.50 -8.76 21.27
C ASN A 204 37.72 -7.46 21.48
N ASN A 205 38.17 -6.34 20.91
CA ASN A 205 37.47 -5.05 20.95
C ASN A 205 36.48 -4.85 19.80
N VAL A 206 36.37 -5.79 18.88
CA VAL A 206 35.35 -5.76 17.83
C VAL A 206 34.02 -6.16 18.46
N SER A 207 33.09 -5.22 18.55
CA SER A 207 31.78 -5.40 19.17
C SER A 207 30.61 -5.29 18.20
N MET A 208 30.85 -4.94 16.95
CA MET A 208 29.84 -4.74 15.92
C MET A 208 30.31 -5.32 14.58
N LEU A 209 29.37 -5.82 13.82
CA LEU A 209 29.51 -6.15 12.41
C LEU A 209 28.65 -5.20 11.59
N ASP A 210 29.19 -4.71 10.49
CA ASP A 210 28.41 -3.99 9.48
C ASP A 210 27.97 -4.99 8.40
N ILE A 211 26.68 -5.01 8.10
CA ILE A 211 26.06 -5.87 7.09
C ILE A 211 25.40 -4.98 6.06
N ASP A 212 25.77 -5.13 4.81
CA ASP A 212 25.15 -4.44 3.69
C ASP A 212 24.34 -5.40 2.82
N TRP A 213 23.09 -5.03 2.54
CA TRP A 213 22.25 -5.73 1.57
C TRP A 213 21.54 -4.74 0.67
N SER A 214 21.81 -4.85 -0.62
CA SER A 214 21.15 -4.06 -1.65
C SER A 214 20.53 -4.94 -2.71
N VAL A 215 19.33 -4.55 -3.17
CA VAL A 215 18.56 -5.30 -4.17
C VAL A 215 17.96 -4.35 -5.19
N ILE A 216 18.11 -4.67 -6.47
CA ILE A 216 17.36 -4.03 -7.55
C ILE A 216 16.14 -4.90 -7.83
N ILE A 217 14.98 -4.34 -7.57
CA ILE A 217 13.70 -5.01 -7.65
C ILE A 217 13.07 -4.76 -9.02
N PRO A 218 12.71 -5.82 -9.80
CA PRO A 218 12.10 -5.68 -11.11
C PRO A 218 10.62 -5.29 -11.03
N ARG A 219 10.05 -4.78 -12.13
CA ARG A 219 8.61 -4.65 -12.30
C ARG A 219 8.01 -6.03 -12.50
N LEU A 220 6.97 -6.34 -11.73
CA LEU A 220 6.28 -7.63 -11.76
C LEU A 220 4.82 -7.50 -12.18
N GLU A 221 4.26 -6.26 -12.16
CA GLU A 221 2.84 -6.01 -12.40
C GLU A 221 2.61 -5.13 -13.64
N LYS A 222 1.46 -5.30 -14.30
CA LYS A 222 1.09 -4.57 -15.53
C LYS A 222 1.05 -3.06 -15.33
N GLY A 223 0.55 -2.58 -14.20
CA GLY A 223 0.35 -1.16 -13.90
C GLY A 223 1.47 -0.56 -13.06
N TYR A 224 2.50 0.04 -13.68
CA TYR A 224 3.63 0.66 -12.97
C TYR A 224 3.20 1.61 -11.84
N LYS A 225 2.26 2.52 -12.10
CA LYS A 225 1.80 3.52 -11.10
C LYS A 225 1.17 2.87 -9.88
N ASN A 226 0.41 1.80 -10.11
CA ASN A 226 -0.24 1.05 -9.04
C ASN A 226 0.79 0.25 -8.25
N GLU A 227 1.66 -0.51 -8.93
CA GLU A 227 2.74 -1.27 -8.30
C GLU A 227 3.66 -0.37 -7.46
N LYS A 228 4.10 0.77 -8.03
CA LYS A 228 4.90 1.78 -7.32
C LYS A 228 4.20 2.31 -6.07
N GLN A 229 2.89 2.59 -6.13
CA GLN A 229 2.12 3.12 -4.99
C GLN A 229 2.03 2.14 -3.82
N TYR A 230 2.10 0.83 -4.08
CA TYR A 230 2.08 -0.22 -3.05
C TYR A 230 3.48 -0.62 -2.58
N SER A 231 4.53 -0.21 -3.31
CA SER A 231 5.91 -0.55 -2.99
C SER A 231 6.52 0.43 -2.00
N LYS A 232 7.33 -0.09 -1.06
CA LYS A 232 7.91 0.67 0.06
C LYS A 232 8.96 -0.16 0.80
N LEU A 233 9.63 0.46 1.76
CA LEU A 233 10.38 -0.22 2.80
C LEU A 233 9.56 -0.25 4.09
N ASP A 234 9.46 -1.42 4.73
CA ASP A 234 8.91 -1.58 6.07
C ASP A 234 10.01 -2.00 7.04
N PHE A 235 9.89 -1.59 8.30
CA PHE A 235 10.77 -2.06 9.36
C PHE A 235 10.01 -2.18 10.69
N TYR A 236 10.46 -3.07 11.56
CA TYR A 236 9.72 -3.44 12.75
C TYR A 236 10.58 -3.47 14.01
N PHE A 237 10.14 -2.74 15.02
CA PHE A 237 10.69 -2.77 16.36
C PHE A 237 10.00 -3.84 17.21
N SER A 238 10.79 -4.63 17.93
CA SER A 238 10.22 -5.66 18.83
C SER A 238 9.27 -5.05 19.84
N GLY A 239 8.08 -5.63 19.93
CA GLY A 239 7.02 -5.16 20.85
C GLY A 239 6.04 -4.16 20.28
N ASP A 240 6.31 -3.58 19.11
CA ASP A 240 5.38 -2.66 18.48
C ASP A 240 4.10 -3.36 17.95
N LYS A 241 3.03 -2.59 17.82
CA LYS A 241 1.76 -3.11 17.30
C LYS A 241 1.78 -3.31 15.79
N LYS A 242 2.60 -2.57 15.06
CA LYS A 242 2.70 -2.58 13.60
C LYS A 242 4.09 -2.12 13.16
N PRO A 243 4.56 -2.53 11.98
CA PRO A 243 5.77 -1.97 11.39
C PRO A 243 5.58 -0.49 11.02
N GLU A 244 6.68 0.22 10.92
CA GLU A 244 6.80 1.53 10.32
C GLU A 244 7.17 1.40 8.85
N GLU A 245 6.96 2.46 8.06
CA GLU A 245 7.20 2.45 6.63
C GLU A 245 7.84 3.74 6.13
N ILE A 246 8.73 3.62 5.14
CA ILE A 246 9.32 4.74 4.41
C ILE A 246 9.20 4.55 2.90
N GLY A 247 9.25 5.65 2.17
CA GLY A 247 9.43 5.63 0.72
C GLY A 247 8.28 5.03 -0.08
N ARG A 248 7.05 5.04 0.43
CA ARG A 248 5.89 4.54 -0.33
C ARG A 248 5.71 5.32 -1.64
N GLY A 249 6.05 4.66 -2.77
CA GLY A 249 5.95 5.25 -4.11
C GLY A 249 6.85 6.45 -4.38
N ARG A 250 7.84 6.73 -3.52
CA ARG A 250 8.77 7.85 -3.64
C ARG A 250 10.14 7.51 -3.08
N ASP A 251 11.16 8.18 -3.55
CA ASP A 251 12.50 8.06 -3.02
C ASP A 251 12.54 8.48 -1.54
N ALA A 252 13.23 7.71 -0.74
CA ALA A 252 13.41 7.99 0.68
C ALA A 252 14.68 7.33 1.23
N SER A 253 15.22 7.92 2.29
CA SER A 253 16.30 7.35 3.08
C SER A 253 16.06 7.71 4.54
N GLU A 254 16.28 6.76 5.43
CA GLU A 254 16.09 6.95 6.87
C GLU A 254 17.16 6.19 7.66
N ARG A 255 17.72 6.88 8.64
CA ARG A 255 18.63 6.30 9.63
C ARG A 255 17.86 5.94 10.88
N ILE A 256 18.00 4.70 11.31
CA ILE A 256 17.32 4.10 12.45
C ILE A 256 18.39 3.77 13.49
N ASP A 257 18.47 4.57 14.56
CA ASP A 257 19.41 4.37 15.66
C ASP A 257 18.84 3.50 16.81
N THR A 258 17.62 2.95 16.59
CA THR A 258 16.93 2.05 17.53
C THR A 258 17.02 0.62 17.04
N ARG A 259 17.09 -0.36 17.98
CA ARG A 259 17.12 -1.79 17.64
C ARG A 259 15.87 -2.21 16.88
N LEU A 260 16.08 -2.89 15.75
CA LEU A 260 14.98 -3.41 14.91
C LEU A 260 15.08 -4.92 14.74
N LYS A 261 13.91 -5.58 14.66
CA LYS A 261 13.82 -7.03 14.52
C LYS A 261 13.99 -7.48 13.09
N TRP A 262 13.31 -6.77 12.17
CA TRP A 262 13.33 -7.05 10.73
C TRP A 262 13.04 -5.80 9.92
N PHE A 263 13.43 -5.85 8.65
CA PHE A 263 13.02 -4.89 7.62
C PHE A 263 12.61 -5.65 6.34
N ALA A 264 11.84 -5.00 5.47
CA ALA A 264 11.29 -5.58 4.26
C ALA A 264 11.42 -4.62 3.06
N PHE A 265 11.88 -5.15 1.95
CA PHE A 265 11.74 -4.56 0.63
C PHE A 265 10.41 -5.05 0.05
N GLN A 266 9.37 -4.25 0.20
CA GLN A 266 8.01 -4.64 -0.17
C GLN A 266 7.64 -4.13 -1.55
N GLN A 267 7.16 -5.04 -2.42
CA GLN A 267 6.38 -4.74 -3.62
C GLN A 267 4.88 -4.92 -3.36
N GLN A 268 4.04 -4.72 -4.37
CA GLN A 268 2.60 -4.89 -4.24
C GLN A 268 2.22 -6.28 -3.72
N PHE A 269 2.72 -7.34 -4.35
CA PHE A 269 2.34 -8.72 -4.04
C PHE A 269 3.47 -9.59 -3.49
N PHE A 270 4.69 -9.08 -3.42
CA PHE A 270 5.85 -9.85 -2.99
C PHE A 270 6.73 -9.03 -2.06
N SER A 271 7.49 -9.73 -1.22
CA SER A 271 8.45 -9.08 -0.31
C SER A 271 9.71 -9.90 -0.14
N ALA A 272 10.82 -9.19 0.02
CA ALA A 272 12.08 -9.72 0.54
C ALA A 272 12.31 -9.13 1.93
N ILE A 273 12.22 -9.95 2.97
CA ILE A 273 12.31 -9.53 4.38
C ILE A 273 13.55 -10.16 5.00
N MET A 274 14.39 -9.37 5.66
CA MET A 274 15.50 -9.86 6.45
C MET A 274 15.22 -9.68 7.94
N THR A 275 15.38 -10.76 8.69
CA THR A 275 15.15 -10.81 10.14
C THR A 275 16.42 -11.23 10.85
N SER A 276 16.76 -10.57 11.94
CA SER A 276 17.85 -10.96 12.82
C SER A 276 17.33 -11.83 13.98
N GLY A 277 18.05 -12.86 14.33
CA GLY A 277 17.78 -13.65 15.54
C GLY A 277 17.83 -12.79 16.81
N SER A 278 18.83 -11.89 16.90
CA SER A 278 19.11 -11.06 18.09
C SER A 278 18.65 -9.61 17.98
N GLU A 279 18.15 -9.14 16.86
CA GLU A 279 17.90 -7.74 16.46
C GLU A 279 19.15 -7.07 15.88
N PHE A 280 18.93 -6.12 14.98
CA PHE A 280 19.95 -5.22 14.48
C PHE A 280 20.06 -4.02 15.44
N ALA A 281 21.28 -3.60 15.76
CA ALA A 281 21.52 -2.48 16.66
C ALA A 281 21.13 -1.11 16.04
N SER A 282 21.34 -0.97 14.73
CA SER A 282 20.91 0.19 13.93
C SER A 282 20.80 -0.19 12.45
N ALA A 283 20.14 0.64 11.66
CA ALA A 283 20.01 0.48 10.22
C ALA A 283 19.99 1.83 9.49
N ASP A 284 20.62 1.88 8.31
CA ASP A 284 20.41 2.95 7.34
C ASP A 284 19.68 2.34 6.14
N LEU A 285 18.41 2.69 5.97
CA LEU A 285 17.54 2.15 4.92
C LEU A 285 17.32 3.18 3.82
N SER A 286 17.40 2.77 2.55
CA SER A 286 17.08 3.66 1.44
C SER A 286 16.37 2.96 0.30
N VAL A 287 15.51 3.70 -0.40
CA VAL A 287 14.82 3.28 -1.61
C VAL A 287 14.84 4.39 -2.66
N LYS A 288 15.12 4.01 -3.90
CA LYS A 288 15.09 4.88 -5.07
C LYS A 288 14.29 4.20 -6.17
N TYR A 289 13.31 4.92 -6.74
CA TYR A 289 12.45 4.39 -7.81
C TYR A 289 12.99 4.72 -9.19
N TYR A 290 12.92 3.76 -10.09
CA TYR A 290 13.17 3.95 -11.51
C TYR A 290 11.99 4.67 -12.17
N ALA A 291 12.20 5.29 -13.32
CA ALA A 291 11.13 5.91 -14.11
C ALA A 291 10.23 4.85 -14.78
N GLU A 292 9.01 5.22 -15.17
CA GLU A 292 8.08 4.31 -15.84
C GLU A 292 8.61 3.80 -17.20
N ASP A 293 9.38 4.64 -17.88
CA ASP A 293 10.00 4.42 -19.20
C ASP A 293 11.47 3.94 -19.12
N ASP A 294 11.93 3.55 -17.92
CA ASP A 294 13.29 3.03 -17.75
C ASP A 294 13.48 1.72 -18.54
N PRO A 295 14.50 1.63 -19.43
CA PRO A 295 14.70 0.48 -20.30
C PRO A 295 15.09 -0.81 -19.56
N SER A 296 15.53 -0.73 -18.30
CA SER A 296 15.86 -1.89 -17.48
C SER A 296 14.63 -2.65 -16.96
N HIS A 297 13.43 -2.06 -17.09
CA HIS A 297 12.19 -2.58 -16.50
C HIS A 297 12.31 -2.89 -15.00
N ASN A 298 13.11 -2.09 -14.28
CA ASN A 298 13.19 -2.15 -12.83
C ASN A 298 12.15 -1.23 -12.19
N LEU A 299 11.75 -1.57 -10.96
CA LEU A 299 10.81 -0.80 -10.17
C LEU A 299 11.54 0.12 -9.20
N MET A 300 12.43 -0.46 -8.39
CA MET A 300 13.15 0.27 -7.36
C MET A 300 14.48 -0.39 -7.02
N ALA A 301 15.43 0.43 -6.57
CA ALA A 301 16.67 0.00 -5.93
C ALA A 301 16.53 0.25 -4.42
N CYS A 302 16.72 -0.82 -3.64
CA CYS A 302 16.65 -0.79 -2.19
C CYS A 302 18.02 -1.08 -1.59
N SER A 303 18.37 -0.42 -0.49
CA SER A 303 19.56 -0.76 0.27
C SER A 303 19.32 -0.68 1.78
N ALA A 304 19.99 -1.57 2.51
CA ALA A 304 20.02 -1.61 3.96
C ALA A 304 21.48 -1.78 4.41
N ASN A 305 21.98 -0.81 5.17
CA ASN A 305 23.24 -0.94 5.89
C ASN A 305 22.91 -1.13 7.37
N LEU A 306 23.28 -2.28 7.91
CA LEU A 306 22.85 -2.74 9.22
C LEU A 306 24.04 -2.88 10.14
N ARG A 307 23.85 -2.64 11.42
CA ARG A 307 24.81 -3.02 12.46
C ARG A 307 24.23 -4.14 13.31
N SER A 308 25.02 -5.17 13.51
CA SER A 308 24.68 -6.30 14.36
C SER A 308 25.66 -6.43 15.51
N ASP A 309 25.14 -6.71 16.71
CA ASP A 309 26.00 -6.96 17.87
C ASP A 309 26.90 -8.17 17.59
N PHE A 310 28.15 -8.03 17.95
CA PHE A 310 29.18 -9.06 17.78
C PHE A 310 30.04 -9.14 19.05
N GLN A 311 30.27 -10.35 19.54
CA GLN A 311 31.14 -10.55 20.70
C GLN A 311 32.25 -11.52 20.33
N SER A 312 33.43 -11.00 20.07
CA SER A 312 34.61 -11.78 19.63
C SER A 312 35.23 -12.68 20.72
N VAL A 313 34.64 -12.75 21.91
CA VAL A 313 35.20 -13.49 23.07
C VAL A 313 35.12 -15.02 22.92
N SER A 314 34.35 -15.51 21.97
CA SER A 314 34.17 -16.97 21.74
C SER A 314 34.88 -17.41 20.46
N ASP A 315 35.54 -18.55 20.49
CA ASP A 315 36.16 -19.18 19.32
C ASP A 315 35.14 -19.56 18.21
N ASN A 316 33.87 -19.71 18.59
CA ASN A 316 32.78 -20.05 17.69
C ASN A 316 31.60 -19.11 17.95
N ILE A 317 31.31 -18.25 16.99
CA ILE A 317 30.20 -17.29 17.03
C ILE A 317 29.24 -17.66 15.90
N VAL A 318 27.96 -17.77 16.20
CA VAL A 318 26.88 -18.04 15.23
C VAL A 318 25.85 -16.93 15.32
N LEU A 319 25.62 -16.25 14.21
CA LEU A 319 24.62 -15.19 14.06
C LEU A 319 23.52 -15.68 13.10
N PRO A 320 22.34 -15.98 13.62
CA PRO A 320 21.23 -16.45 12.80
C PRO A 320 20.49 -15.27 12.15
N TYR A 321 20.28 -15.39 10.84
CA TYR A 321 19.45 -14.51 10.03
C TYR A 321 18.41 -15.35 9.28
N GLU A 322 17.31 -14.71 8.90
CA GLU A 322 16.26 -15.33 8.12
C GLU A 322 15.85 -14.37 6.99
N PHE A 323 15.70 -14.93 5.79
CA PHE A 323 15.23 -14.21 4.63
C PHE A 323 13.90 -14.78 4.18
N TYR A 324 12.80 -14.04 4.37
CA TYR A 324 11.54 -14.36 3.74
C TYR A 324 11.55 -13.82 2.32
N LEU A 325 11.39 -14.69 1.33
CA LEU A 325 11.48 -14.36 -0.09
C LEU A 325 10.23 -14.92 -0.78
N GLY A 326 9.13 -14.17 -0.75
CA GLY A 326 7.87 -14.77 -1.17
C GLY A 326 6.68 -13.80 -1.28
N PRO A 327 5.47 -14.37 -1.42
CA PRO A 327 4.24 -13.65 -1.66
C PRO A 327 3.71 -12.93 -0.41
N ASN A 328 3.06 -11.78 -0.61
CA ASN A 328 2.36 -11.05 0.43
C ASN A 328 0.98 -11.69 0.73
N ASP A 329 0.97 -13.01 0.90
CA ASP A 329 -0.21 -13.75 1.35
C ASP A 329 -0.42 -13.58 2.86
N TYR A 330 -1.62 -13.14 3.25
CA TYR A 330 -1.92 -12.81 4.64
C TYR A 330 -1.73 -14.00 5.60
N ARG A 331 -2.09 -15.22 5.18
CA ARG A 331 -1.98 -16.41 6.03
C ARG A 331 -0.56 -16.89 6.15
N THR A 332 0.15 -16.93 5.03
CA THR A 332 1.57 -17.29 4.96
C THR A 332 2.40 -16.37 5.85
N LEU A 333 2.25 -15.05 5.67
CA LEU A 333 2.96 -14.08 6.49
C LEU A 333 2.61 -14.16 7.97
N LYS A 334 1.35 -14.45 8.30
CA LYS A 334 0.89 -14.59 9.68
C LYS A 334 1.41 -15.87 10.35
N SER A 335 1.66 -16.94 9.58
CA SER A 335 2.13 -18.23 10.12
C SER A 335 3.51 -18.14 10.76
N TYR A 336 4.33 -17.16 10.38
CA TYR A 336 5.66 -16.95 10.95
C TYR A 336 5.65 -16.24 12.33
N ASP A 337 4.51 -15.71 12.77
CA ASP A 337 4.32 -15.03 14.08
C ASP A 337 5.27 -13.84 14.35
N MET A 338 5.78 -13.23 13.26
CA MET A 338 6.73 -12.11 13.27
C MET A 338 6.09 -10.76 12.91
N LYS A 339 4.74 -10.69 12.87
CA LYS A 339 3.98 -9.50 12.43
C LYS A 339 4.16 -9.14 10.95
N TYR A 340 4.70 -10.02 10.13
CA TYR A 340 4.86 -9.77 8.69
C TYR A 340 3.53 -9.46 7.99
N GLU A 341 2.42 -10.06 8.43
CA GLU A 341 1.09 -9.79 7.87
C GLU A 341 0.64 -8.32 8.01
N LYS A 342 1.35 -7.54 8.84
CA LYS A 342 1.04 -6.11 9.03
C LYS A 342 1.58 -5.22 7.91
N ILE A 343 2.49 -5.70 7.07
CA ILE A 343 2.94 -4.97 5.87
C ILE A 343 1.80 -4.79 4.88
N ILE A 344 0.82 -5.72 4.85
CA ILE A 344 -0.35 -5.64 3.96
C ILE A 344 -1.25 -4.48 4.39
N PRO A 345 -1.50 -3.48 3.53
CA PRO A 345 -2.18 -2.23 3.91
C PRO A 345 -3.71 -2.39 3.99
N LEU A 346 -4.21 -3.16 4.94
CA LEU A 346 -5.65 -3.42 5.13
C LEU A 346 -6.44 -2.22 5.73
N GLY A 347 -5.80 -1.08 5.97
CA GLY A 347 -6.43 0.14 6.48
C GLY A 347 -6.37 0.33 7.99
N GLY A 348 -6.91 1.46 8.48
CA GLY A 348 -6.96 1.83 9.90
C GLY A 348 -7.77 0.85 10.75
N TRP A 349 -7.87 1.12 12.09
CA TRP A 349 -8.43 0.16 13.04
C TRP A 349 -9.83 -0.37 12.65
N LEU A 350 -10.76 0.48 12.24
CA LEU A 350 -12.12 0.08 11.87
C LEU A 350 -12.17 -0.66 10.53
N VAL A 351 -11.47 -0.12 9.51
CA VAL A 351 -11.39 -0.70 8.16
C VAL A 351 -10.63 -2.03 8.20
N GLY A 352 -9.47 -2.04 8.84
CA GLY A 352 -8.65 -3.24 8.99
C GLY A 352 -9.28 -4.31 9.89
N TRP A 353 -10.10 -3.92 10.89
CA TRP A 353 -10.89 -4.86 11.68
C TRP A 353 -11.92 -5.57 10.79
N PHE A 354 -12.68 -4.82 9.99
CA PHE A 354 -13.66 -5.38 9.08
C PHE A 354 -13.00 -6.27 8.00
N SER A 355 -11.87 -5.84 7.44
CA SER A 355 -11.11 -6.64 6.47
C SER A 355 -10.67 -7.97 7.06
N ARG A 356 -10.09 -7.97 8.26
CA ARG A 356 -9.53 -9.19 8.91
C ARG A 356 -10.60 -10.15 9.45
N LEU A 357 -11.73 -9.66 9.94
CA LEU A 357 -12.76 -10.51 10.55
C LEU A 357 -13.90 -10.90 9.59
N VAL A 358 -14.13 -10.14 8.54
CA VAL A 358 -15.25 -10.38 7.62
C VAL A 358 -14.75 -10.70 6.21
N ILE A 359 -13.96 -9.80 5.61
CA ILE A 359 -13.62 -9.92 4.18
C ILE A 359 -12.70 -11.11 3.95
N ILE A 360 -11.53 -11.14 4.59
CA ILE A 360 -10.53 -12.20 4.39
C ILE A 360 -11.13 -13.58 4.71
N PRO A 361 -11.76 -13.83 5.88
CA PRO A 361 -12.34 -15.15 6.14
C PRO A 361 -13.45 -15.55 5.16
N CYS A 362 -14.27 -14.59 4.72
CA CYS A 362 -15.32 -14.85 3.74
C CYS A 362 -14.74 -15.18 2.36
N PHE A 363 -13.75 -14.40 1.92
CA PHE A 363 -13.06 -14.59 0.66
C PHE A 363 -12.35 -15.93 0.60
N ASP A 364 -11.58 -16.25 1.63
CA ASP A 364 -10.88 -17.51 1.79
C ASP A 364 -11.82 -18.73 1.87
N PHE A 365 -12.93 -18.58 2.61
CA PHE A 365 -13.93 -19.66 2.71
C PHE A 365 -14.52 -19.97 1.35
N LEU A 366 -14.94 -18.94 0.58
CA LEU A 366 -15.50 -19.13 -0.75
C LEU A 366 -14.45 -19.65 -1.74
N GLY A 367 -13.21 -19.18 -1.68
CA GLY A 367 -12.10 -19.60 -2.54
C GLY A 367 -11.71 -21.07 -2.39
N ARG A 368 -12.02 -21.70 -1.23
CA ARG A 368 -11.80 -23.15 -1.05
C ARG A 368 -12.73 -24.02 -1.88
N PHE A 369 -13.91 -23.53 -2.20
CA PHE A 369 -14.95 -24.29 -2.92
C PHE A 369 -15.09 -23.84 -4.37
N ILE A 370 -14.65 -22.62 -4.68
CA ILE A 370 -14.90 -21.98 -5.99
C ILE A 370 -13.57 -21.47 -6.54
N SER A 371 -13.12 -22.08 -7.63
CA SER A 371 -11.88 -21.69 -8.31
C SER A 371 -11.99 -20.39 -9.10
N ASN A 372 -13.22 -19.97 -9.47
CA ASN A 372 -13.44 -18.73 -10.22
C ASN A 372 -13.62 -17.54 -9.28
N TYR A 373 -12.61 -16.70 -9.18
CA TYR A 373 -12.62 -15.56 -8.28
C TYR A 373 -13.61 -14.46 -8.64
N GLY A 374 -14.04 -14.35 -9.90
CA GLY A 374 -15.17 -13.48 -10.27
C GLY A 374 -16.49 -13.91 -9.62
N ILE A 375 -16.72 -15.23 -9.53
CA ILE A 375 -17.89 -15.78 -8.79
C ILE A 375 -17.71 -15.60 -7.28
N VAL A 376 -16.50 -15.77 -6.76
CA VAL A 376 -16.19 -15.48 -5.34
C VAL A 376 -16.54 -14.05 -4.98
N ILE A 377 -16.14 -13.06 -5.80
CA ILE A 377 -16.46 -11.64 -5.60
C ILE A 377 -17.98 -11.41 -5.63
N LEU A 378 -18.70 -12.03 -6.58
CA LEU A 378 -20.16 -11.94 -6.66
C LEU A 378 -20.83 -12.44 -5.38
N LEU A 379 -20.49 -13.66 -4.94
CA LEU A 379 -21.08 -14.26 -3.75
C LEU A 379 -20.70 -13.51 -2.48
N MET A 380 -19.44 -13.07 -2.34
CA MET A 380 -19.00 -12.23 -1.23
C MET A 380 -19.79 -10.92 -1.19
N THR A 381 -20.01 -10.28 -2.34
CA THR A 381 -20.83 -9.06 -2.43
C THR A 381 -22.25 -9.31 -1.96
N LEU A 382 -22.88 -10.42 -2.39
CA LEU A 382 -24.21 -10.81 -1.94
C LEU A 382 -24.27 -11.06 -0.43
N LEU A 383 -23.30 -11.79 0.13
CA LEU A 383 -23.24 -12.05 1.58
C LEU A 383 -23.09 -10.78 2.39
N ILE A 384 -22.21 -9.86 1.97
CA ILE A 384 -22.02 -8.57 2.66
C ILE A 384 -23.31 -7.74 2.57
N LYS A 385 -23.97 -7.67 1.40
CA LYS A 385 -25.24 -6.96 1.24
C LYS A 385 -26.37 -7.59 2.08
N LEU A 386 -26.40 -8.89 2.20
CA LEU A 386 -27.34 -9.59 3.07
C LEU A 386 -27.10 -9.25 4.55
N LEU A 387 -25.82 -9.24 4.99
CA LEU A 387 -25.44 -8.90 6.35
C LEU A 387 -25.89 -7.48 6.75
N ILE A 388 -25.74 -6.51 5.84
CA ILE A 388 -26.11 -5.11 6.10
C ILE A 388 -27.58 -4.81 5.80
N SER A 389 -28.34 -5.74 5.18
CA SER A 389 -29.71 -5.51 4.74
C SER A 389 -30.67 -5.06 5.86
N PRO A 390 -30.62 -5.57 7.13
CA PRO A 390 -31.53 -5.10 8.18
C PRO A 390 -31.39 -3.62 8.52
N LEU A 391 -30.13 -3.10 8.48
CA LEU A 391 -29.87 -1.69 8.68
C LEU A 391 -30.30 -0.85 7.48
N THR A 392 -30.04 -1.36 6.29
CA THR A 392 -30.42 -0.75 5.01
C THR A 392 -31.93 -0.60 4.91
N ILE A 393 -32.73 -1.63 5.26
CA ILE A 393 -34.19 -1.58 5.28
C ILE A 393 -34.70 -0.48 6.23
N LYS A 394 -34.12 -0.37 7.43
CA LYS A 394 -34.49 0.71 8.40
C LYS A 394 -34.26 2.11 7.82
N SER A 395 -33.16 2.28 7.13
CA SER A 395 -32.82 3.55 6.49
C SER A 395 -33.73 3.86 5.30
N TYR A 396 -34.04 2.88 4.45
CA TYR A 396 -35.00 3.06 3.36
C TYR A 396 -36.41 3.40 3.86
N LYS A 397 -36.85 2.83 4.98
CA LYS A 397 -38.10 3.25 5.63
C LYS A 397 -38.07 4.73 6.04
N SER A 398 -36.95 5.22 6.55
CA SER A 398 -36.77 6.64 6.90
C SER A 398 -36.79 7.54 5.66
N SER A 399 -36.09 7.12 4.58
CA SER A 399 -36.08 7.86 3.31
C SER A 399 -37.47 7.90 2.64
N ALA A 400 -38.22 6.81 2.70
CA ALA A 400 -39.58 6.75 2.16
C ALA A 400 -40.53 7.69 2.93
N LYS A 401 -40.42 7.76 4.28
CA LYS A 401 -41.16 8.72 5.07
C LYS A 401 -40.84 10.17 4.71
N MET A 402 -39.57 10.46 4.46
CA MET A 402 -39.12 11.77 3.97
C MET A 402 -39.79 12.14 2.64
N GLN A 403 -39.93 11.19 1.73
CA GLN A 403 -40.57 11.39 0.42
C GLN A 403 -42.09 11.69 0.57
N VAL A 404 -42.77 11.03 1.49
CA VAL A 404 -44.19 11.26 1.75
C VAL A 404 -44.48 12.66 2.28
N ILE A 405 -43.58 13.23 3.11
CA ILE A 405 -43.74 14.60 3.64
C ILE A 405 -43.13 15.69 2.76
N LYS A 406 -42.54 15.33 1.61
CA LYS A 406 -41.92 16.28 0.67
C LYS A 406 -42.87 17.43 0.32
N PRO A 407 -44.17 17.25 -0.01
CA PRO A 407 -45.09 18.34 -0.30
C PRO A 407 -45.25 19.32 0.88
N GLU A 408 -45.17 18.84 2.14
CA GLU A 408 -45.25 19.69 3.33
C GLU A 408 -43.96 20.46 3.58
N VAL A 409 -42.81 19.85 3.26
CA VAL A 409 -41.50 20.50 3.28
C VAL A 409 -41.45 21.61 2.22
N ASP A 410 -41.98 21.37 1.02
CA ASP A 410 -41.99 22.34 -0.06
C ASP A 410 -42.85 23.55 0.28
N LYS A 411 -44.02 23.37 0.94
CA LYS A 411 -44.85 24.45 1.50
C LYS A 411 -44.13 25.25 2.56
N LEU A 412 -43.29 24.61 3.40
CA LEU A 412 -42.46 25.32 4.37
C LEU A 412 -41.36 26.14 3.71
N ASN A 413 -40.79 25.64 2.63
CA ASN A 413 -39.78 26.35 1.82
C ASN A 413 -40.40 27.61 1.20
N GLU A 414 -41.61 27.53 0.66
CA GLU A 414 -42.37 28.67 0.11
C GLU A 414 -42.75 29.68 1.18
N LYS A 415 -43.09 29.23 2.40
CA LYS A 415 -43.47 30.09 3.52
C LYS A 415 -42.32 30.90 4.08
N TYR A 416 -41.08 30.40 3.99
CA TYR A 416 -39.88 31.04 4.50
C TYR A 416 -38.82 31.21 3.40
N PRO A 417 -39.02 32.09 2.42
CA PRO A 417 -38.14 32.23 1.27
C PRO A 417 -36.84 33.00 1.57
N ASN A 418 -36.79 33.78 2.65
CA ASN A 418 -35.71 34.70 2.96
C ASN A 418 -34.66 34.06 3.87
N GLU A 419 -33.38 34.35 3.65
CA GLU A 419 -32.26 33.92 4.50
C GLU A 419 -32.40 34.41 5.97
N LYS A 420 -33.07 35.57 6.20
CA LYS A 420 -33.34 36.11 7.54
C LYS A 420 -34.24 35.21 8.39
N ASP A 421 -35.06 34.36 7.75
CA ASP A 421 -35.95 33.42 8.44
C ASP A 421 -35.38 31.97 8.46
N ALA A 422 -34.12 31.78 8.11
CA ALA A 422 -33.48 30.45 8.05
C ALA A 422 -33.60 29.68 9.36
N MET A 423 -33.47 30.34 10.53
CA MET A 423 -33.64 29.70 11.85
C MET A 423 -35.09 29.26 12.09
N LYS A 424 -36.08 30.09 11.72
CA LYS A 424 -37.50 29.73 11.85
C LYS A 424 -37.89 28.62 10.91
N LYS A 425 -37.36 28.63 9.66
CA LYS A 425 -37.50 27.56 8.67
C LYS A 425 -36.94 26.24 9.21
N GLN A 426 -35.72 26.26 9.75
CA GLN A 426 -35.06 25.08 10.31
C GLN A 426 -35.83 24.50 11.51
N GLN A 427 -36.36 25.36 12.40
CA GLN A 427 -37.17 24.96 13.55
C GLN A 427 -38.49 24.33 13.08
N ALA A 428 -39.19 24.96 12.11
CA ALA A 428 -40.44 24.43 11.56
C ALA A 428 -40.22 23.08 10.83
N MET A 429 -39.10 22.93 10.13
CA MET A 429 -38.70 21.66 9.53
C MET A 429 -38.43 20.57 10.57
N MET A 430 -37.69 20.88 11.64
CA MET A 430 -37.46 19.95 12.75
C MET A 430 -38.78 19.52 13.43
N ASP A 431 -39.73 20.44 13.63
CA ASP A 431 -41.05 20.13 14.18
C ASP A 431 -41.86 19.22 13.25
N LEU A 432 -41.80 19.47 11.94
CA LEU A 432 -42.43 18.61 10.93
C LEU A 432 -41.85 17.19 10.95
N TYR A 433 -40.51 17.05 10.95
CA TYR A 433 -39.85 15.76 11.03
C TYR A 433 -40.18 15.00 12.32
N GLN A 434 -40.23 15.70 13.44
CA GLN A 434 -40.65 15.11 14.72
C GLN A 434 -42.10 14.62 14.70
N LYS A 435 -43.03 15.42 14.16
CA LYS A 435 -44.45 15.02 14.01
C LYS A 435 -44.59 13.78 13.12
N ALA A 436 -43.80 13.70 12.08
CA ALA A 436 -43.75 12.56 11.16
C ALA A 436 -43.00 11.34 11.72
N GLY A 437 -42.31 11.48 12.86
CA GLY A 437 -41.45 10.42 13.42
C GLY A 437 -40.28 10.05 12.52
N ILE A 438 -39.71 11.05 11.85
CA ILE A 438 -38.60 10.93 10.93
C ILE A 438 -37.34 11.45 11.59
N SER A 439 -36.24 10.69 11.48
CA SER A 439 -34.91 11.21 11.82
C SER A 439 -34.32 11.94 10.62
N PRO A 440 -33.90 13.22 10.73
CA PRO A 440 -33.28 13.95 9.64
C PRO A 440 -32.00 13.25 9.12
N MET A 441 -31.31 12.51 10.00
CA MET A 441 -30.11 11.73 9.65
C MET A 441 -30.44 10.32 9.10
N GLY A 442 -31.70 9.91 9.09
CA GLY A 442 -32.10 8.57 8.64
C GLY A 442 -31.80 8.30 7.16
N GLY A 443 -31.83 9.35 6.33
CA GLY A 443 -31.54 9.26 4.89
C GLY A 443 -30.06 9.05 4.55
N CYS A 444 -29.12 9.57 5.36
CA CYS A 444 -27.68 9.44 5.13
C CYS A 444 -27.05 8.22 5.84
N LEU A 445 -27.80 7.54 6.71
CA LEU A 445 -27.31 6.39 7.49
C LEU A 445 -26.74 5.24 6.61
N PRO A 446 -27.34 4.88 5.44
CA PRO A 446 -26.76 3.89 4.55
C PRO A 446 -25.39 4.28 4.06
N MET A 447 -25.20 5.55 3.70
CA MET A 447 -23.92 6.07 3.22
C MET A 447 -22.84 5.97 4.29
N LEU A 448 -23.16 6.37 5.53
CA LEU A 448 -22.23 6.28 6.66
C LEU A 448 -21.83 4.82 6.98
N LEU A 449 -22.77 3.88 6.88
CA LEU A 449 -22.52 2.46 7.10
C LEU A 449 -21.72 1.85 5.95
N GLN A 450 -21.95 2.30 4.72
CA GLN A 450 -21.26 1.83 3.53
C GLN A 450 -19.80 2.28 3.47
N MET A 451 -19.43 3.43 4.05
CA MET A 451 -18.08 3.99 3.98
C MET A 451 -16.98 3.06 4.50
N PRO A 452 -17.09 2.44 5.71
CA PRO A 452 -16.08 1.49 6.17
C PRO A 452 -15.91 0.29 5.24
N ILE A 453 -17.01 -0.23 4.68
CA ILE A 453 -17.00 -1.36 3.76
C ILE A 453 -16.35 -0.95 2.44
N LEU A 454 -16.70 0.23 1.93
CA LEU A 454 -16.13 0.82 0.72
C LEU A 454 -14.61 0.94 0.84
N PHE A 455 -14.12 1.53 1.93
CA PHE A 455 -12.67 1.66 2.16
C PHE A 455 -11.99 0.30 2.41
N ALA A 456 -12.68 -0.64 3.04
CA ALA A 456 -12.13 -1.97 3.24
C ALA A 456 -11.91 -2.71 1.91
N MET A 457 -12.88 -2.65 1.00
CA MET A 457 -12.75 -3.24 -0.34
C MET A 457 -11.70 -2.51 -1.18
N PHE A 458 -11.65 -1.18 -1.09
CA PHE A 458 -10.65 -0.37 -1.79
C PHE A 458 -9.21 -0.70 -1.37
N ARG A 459 -9.02 -1.14 -0.11
CA ARG A 459 -7.72 -1.58 0.39
C ARG A 459 -7.46 -3.06 0.13
N PHE A 460 -8.47 -3.91 0.20
CA PHE A 460 -8.34 -5.35 0.08
C PHE A 460 -8.03 -5.79 -1.36
N PHE A 461 -8.85 -5.39 -2.36
CA PHE A 461 -8.71 -5.92 -3.71
C PHE A 461 -7.35 -5.65 -4.36
N PRO A 462 -6.77 -4.44 -4.31
CA PRO A 462 -5.45 -4.21 -4.89
C PRO A 462 -4.28 -4.86 -4.14
N ALA A 463 -4.52 -5.36 -2.91
CA ALA A 463 -3.50 -6.02 -2.08
C ALA A 463 -3.70 -7.55 -1.97
N SER A 464 -4.74 -8.10 -2.61
CA SER A 464 -5.06 -9.53 -2.56
C SER A 464 -4.29 -10.26 -3.66
N ILE A 465 -3.28 -11.04 -3.28
CA ILE A 465 -2.45 -11.80 -4.21
C ILE A 465 -3.24 -12.92 -4.91
N GLU A 466 -4.28 -13.43 -4.26
CA GLU A 466 -5.13 -14.50 -4.79
C GLU A 466 -5.89 -14.09 -6.07
N LEU A 467 -6.04 -12.77 -6.30
CA LEU A 467 -6.66 -12.23 -7.50
C LEU A 467 -5.69 -12.06 -8.67
N ARG A 468 -4.39 -12.17 -8.38
CA ARG A 468 -3.34 -11.95 -9.37
C ARG A 468 -3.42 -13.00 -10.47
N GLN A 469 -3.47 -12.53 -11.74
CA GLN A 469 -3.60 -13.35 -12.95
C GLN A 469 -4.87 -14.23 -13.01
N GLN A 470 -5.89 -13.92 -12.20
CA GLN A 470 -7.19 -14.58 -12.28
C GLN A 470 -8.05 -13.93 -13.36
N LYS A 471 -8.42 -14.72 -14.36
CA LYS A 471 -9.24 -14.27 -15.49
C LYS A 471 -10.73 -14.27 -15.12
N PHE A 472 -11.43 -13.23 -15.56
CA PHE A 472 -12.88 -13.19 -15.46
C PHE A 472 -13.51 -12.30 -16.53
N LEU A 473 -14.45 -12.87 -17.31
CA LEU A 473 -15.08 -12.24 -18.48
C LEU A 473 -14.01 -11.74 -19.46
N TRP A 474 -13.89 -10.44 -19.65
CA TRP A 474 -12.90 -9.80 -20.52
C TRP A 474 -11.62 -9.37 -19.81
N ALA A 475 -11.58 -9.45 -18.47
CA ALA A 475 -10.38 -9.14 -17.71
C ALA A 475 -9.45 -10.35 -17.67
N ASP A 476 -8.22 -10.18 -18.11
CA ASP A 476 -7.16 -11.19 -18.03
C ASP A 476 -6.57 -11.32 -16.63
N ASP A 477 -6.67 -10.27 -15.84
CA ASP A 477 -6.16 -10.21 -14.47
C ASP A 477 -7.07 -9.34 -13.60
N LEU A 478 -7.70 -9.95 -12.58
CA LEU A 478 -8.57 -9.24 -11.64
C LEU A 478 -7.80 -8.30 -10.70
N SER A 479 -6.50 -8.51 -10.49
CA SER A 479 -5.67 -7.65 -9.64
C SER A 479 -5.20 -6.40 -10.37
N ALA A 480 -5.07 -6.45 -11.69
CA ALA A 480 -4.72 -5.34 -12.56
C ALA A 480 -5.97 -4.65 -13.13
N TYR A 481 -5.78 -3.59 -13.89
CA TYR A 481 -6.87 -2.95 -14.64
C TYR A 481 -7.25 -3.80 -15.87
N ASP A 482 -8.54 -3.84 -16.20
CA ASP A 482 -9.03 -4.38 -17.47
C ASP A 482 -8.89 -3.32 -18.56
N SER A 483 -8.44 -3.72 -19.75
CA SER A 483 -8.38 -2.85 -20.92
C SER A 483 -9.14 -3.47 -22.08
N ILE A 484 -10.15 -2.76 -22.58
CA ILE A 484 -10.87 -3.12 -23.80
C ILE A 484 -10.40 -2.30 -25.01
N TRP A 485 -9.71 -1.21 -24.74
CA TRP A 485 -9.16 -0.34 -25.76
C TRP A 485 -7.91 0.37 -25.22
N ASP A 486 -6.78 0.10 -25.85
CA ASP A 486 -5.51 0.77 -25.58
C ASP A 486 -5.32 1.91 -26.59
N PHE A 487 -5.12 3.11 -26.08
CA PHE A 487 -5.04 4.33 -26.93
C PHE A 487 -3.66 4.51 -27.55
N GLY A 488 -2.61 3.85 -27.02
CA GLY A 488 -1.21 4.03 -27.42
C GLY A 488 -0.60 5.37 -27.02
N VAL A 489 -1.38 6.24 -26.38
CA VAL A 489 -0.95 7.56 -25.86
C VAL A 489 -1.54 7.76 -24.47
N ASN A 490 -0.76 8.37 -23.58
CA ASN A 490 -1.21 8.62 -22.21
C ASN A 490 -2.11 9.87 -22.17
N VAL A 491 -3.42 9.66 -21.99
CA VAL A 491 -4.42 10.73 -21.86
C VAL A 491 -4.44 11.21 -20.40
N PRO A 492 -4.31 12.52 -20.13
CA PRO A 492 -4.34 13.05 -18.78
C PRO A 492 -5.59 12.58 -18.00
N LEU A 493 -5.39 12.07 -16.78
CA LEU A 493 -6.40 11.49 -15.88
C LEU A 493 -6.94 10.11 -16.29
N LEU A 494 -7.01 9.78 -17.57
CA LEU A 494 -7.53 8.51 -18.06
C LEU A 494 -6.44 7.43 -18.13
N GLY A 495 -5.20 7.83 -18.46
CA GLY A 495 -4.14 6.87 -18.77
C GLY A 495 -4.09 6.52 -20.25
N ASP A 496 -3.55 5.36 -20.58
CA ASP A 496 -3.37 4.86 -21.94
C ASP A 496 -4.45 3.87 -22.38
N HIS A 497 -5.43 3.58 -21.53
CA HIS A 497 -6.44 2.54 -21.73
C HIS A 497 -7.83 2.92 -21.23
N LEU A 498 -8.84 2.13 -21.65
CA LEU A 498 -10.21 2.21 -21.20
C LEU A 498 -10.62 0.91 -20.50
N SER A 499 -10.95 0.99 -19.20
CA SER A 499 -11.52 -0.11 -18.43
C SER A 499 -13.04 -0.18 -18.62
N LEU A 500 -13.53 -1.34 -19.05
CA LEU A 500 -14.97 -1.57 -19.21
C LEU A 500 -15.66 -1.74 -17.85
N PHE A 501 -15.01 -2.41 -16.88
CA PHE A 501 -15.57 -2.52 -15.53
C PHE A 501 -15.71 -1.16 -14.87
N ALA A 502 -14.72 -0.26 -15.00
CA ALA A 502 -14.80 1.09 -14.47
C ALA A 502 -15.90 1.92 -15.15
N LEU A 503 -16.07 1.78 -16.47
CA LEU A 503 -17.14 2.46 -17.21
C LEU A 503 -18.53 1.96 -16.76
N LEU A 504 -18.76 0.65 -16.71
CA LEU A 504 -20.02 0.07 -16.25
C LEU A 504 -20.32 0.41 -14.80
N MET A 505 -19.30 0.43 -13.93
CA MET A 505 -19.41 0.88 -12.55
C MET A 505 -19.90 2.33 -12.49
N ALA A 506 -19.29 3.24 -13.25
CA ALA A 506 -19.65 4.66 -13.27
C ALA A 506 -21.09 4.87 -13.79
N VAL A 507 -21.48 4.16 -14.85
CA VAL A 507 -22.86 4.18 -15.39
C VAL A 507 -23.88 3.70 -14.34
N THR A 508 -23.62 2.58 -13.68
CA THR A 508 -24.52 2.07 -12.64
C THR A 508 -24.55 2.99 -11.41
N MET A 509 -23.43 3.60 -11.05
CA MET A 509 -23.37 4.60 -9.99
C MET A 509 -24.17 5.85 -10.33
N PHE A 510 -24.09 6.33 -11.56
CA PHE A 510 -24.91 7.45 -12.05
C PHE A 510 -26.41 7.13 -11.96
N ILE A 511 -26.83 5.96 -12.46
CA ILE A 511 -28.23 5.51 -12.40
C ILE A 511 -28.72 5.43 -10.94
N TYR A 512 -27.94 4.81 -10.07
CA TYR A 512 -28.24 4.70 -8.64
C TYR A 512 -28.34 6.06 -7.96
N SER A 513 -27.39 6.95 -8.21
CA SER A 513 -27.39 8.31 -7.68
C SER A 513 -28.59 9.12 -8.16
N LYS A 514 -28.98 9.00 -9.43
CA LYS A 514 -30.20 9.62 -9.98
C LYS A 514 -31.48 9.08 -9.33
N MET A 515 -31.56 7.76 -9.12
CA MET A 515 -32.69 7.13 -8.40
C MET A 515 -32.81 7.64 -6.95
N THR A 516 -31.69 7.89 -6.29
CA THR A 516 -31.64 8.31 -4.88
C THR A 516 -31.80 9.83 -4.73
N SER A 517 -31.30 10.61 -5.68
CA SER A 517 -31.39 12.07 -5.66
C SER A 517 -32.81 12.61 -5.78
N SER A 518 -33.75 11.82 -6.33
CA SER A 518 -35.18 12.18 -6.33
C SER A 518 -35.79 12.26 -4.92
N GLN A 519 -35.09 11.73 -3.92
CA GLN A 519 -35.48 11.79 -2.50
C GLN A 519 -34.94 13.01 -1.77
N MET A 520 -33.97 13.72 -2.36
CA MET A 520 -33.42 14.94 -1.80
C MET A 520 -34.38 16.10 -2.03
N SER A 521 -34.49 17.01 -1.05
CA SER A 521 -35.26 18.25 -1.19
C SER A 521 -34.76 19.05 -2.40
N ASP A 522 -35.68 19.74 -3.09
CA ASP A 522 -35.36 20.68 -4.18
C ASP A 522 -34.92 22.06 -3.63
N ASP A 523 -34.53 22.14 -2.36
CA ASP A 523 -33.95 23.33 -1.75
C ASP A 523 -32.70 23.78 -2.54
N PRO A 524 -32.57 25.07 -2.90
CA PRO A 524 -31.39 25.60 -3.59
C PRO A 524 -30.06 25.28 -2.90
N ASN A 525 -30.06 25.21 -1.55
CA ASN A 525 -28.87 24.86 -0.77
C ASN A 525 -28.42 23.39 -0.96
N MET A 526 -29.35 22.51 -1.38
CA MET A 526 -29.05 21.09 -1.64
C MET A 526 -28.72 20.82 -3.10
N ALA A 527 -28.92 21.79 -4.01
CA ALA A 527 -28.68 21.64 -5.44
C ALA A 527 -27.21 21.32 -5.76
N GLY A 528 -26.27 21.93 -5.05
CA GLY A 528 -24.84 21.66 -5.18
C GLY A 528 -24.49 20.23 -4.78
N MET A 529 -25.03 19.74 -3.67
CA MET A 529 -24.79 18.37 -3.20
C MET A 529 -25.44 17.34 -4.13
N LYS A 530 -26.60 17.66 -4.71
CA LYS A 530 -27.29 16.83 -5.69
C LYS A 530 -26.47 16.72 -6.99
N PHE A 531 -25.91 17.85 -7.49
CA PHE A 531 -25.02 17.86 -8.64
C PHE A 531 -23.74 17.06 -8.38
N MET A 532 -23.11 17.27 -7.23
CA MET A 532 -21.90 16.57 -6.83
C MET A 532 -22.13 15.05 -6.76
N SER A 533 -23.23 14.60 -6.15
CA SER A 533 -23.56 13.19 -5.99
C SER A 533 -23.94 12.51 -7.33
N VAL A 534 -24.70 13.20 -8.21
CA VAL A 534 -25.25 12.57 -9.42
C VAL A 534 -24.26 12.61 -10.58
N TRP A 535 -23.48 13.70 -10.72
CA TRP A 535 -22.63 13.90 -11.88
C TRP A 535 -21.14 13.82 -11.56
N LEU A 536 -20.68 14.60 -10.58
CA LEU A 536 -19.24 14.72 -10.33
C LEU A 536 -18.66 13.43 -9.78
N MET A 537 -19.33 12.80 -8.80
CA MET A 537 -18.80 11.61 -8.13
C MET A 537 -18.69 10.39 -9.06
N PRO A 538 -19.67 10.02 -9.91
CA PRO A 538 -19.51 8.93 -10.87
C PRO A 538 -18.39 9.18 -11.88
N ILE A 539 -18.27 10.42 -12.39
CA ILE A 539 -17.22 10.80 -13.33
C ILE A 539 -15.83 10.69 -12.66
N MET A 540 -15.68 11.24 -11.46
CA MET A 540 -14.43 11.17 -10.71
C MET A 540 -14.04 9.72 -10.40
N MET A 541 -15.03 8.89 -9.97
CA MET A 541 -14.79 7.48 -9.69
C MET A 541 -14.41 6.68 -10.93
N PHE A 542 -14.94 7.04 -12.11
CA PHE A 542 -14.52 6.45 -13.38
C PHE A 542 -13.02 6.66 -13.61
N PHE A 543 -12.54 7.89 -13.54
CA PHE A 543 -11.11 8.19 -13.75
C PHE A 543 -10.19 7.54 -12.71
N ILE A 544 -10.63 7.48 -11.45
CA ILE A 544 -9.87 6.81 -10.39
C ILE A 544 -9.80 5.31 -10.64
N CYS A 545 -10.95 4.68 -10.87
CA CYS A 545 -11.04 3.22 -10.98
C CYS A 545 -10.55 2.68 -12.32
N ASN A 546 -10.43 3.53 -13.35
CA ASN A 546 -9.91 3.13 -14.67
C ASN A 546 -8.48 2.54 -14.56
N ASN A 547 -7.68 3.04 -13.63
CA ASN A 547 -6.29 2.60 -13.42
C ASN A 547 -6.12 1.66 -12.21
N LEU A 548 -7.22 1.21 -11.61
CA LEU A 548 -7.20 0.33 -10.44
C LEU A 548 -7.62 -1.10 -10.81
N SER A 549 -7.52 -2.01 -9.83
CA SER A 549 -7.90 -3.41 -9.95
C SER A 549 -9.30 -3.60 -10.58
N ALA A 550 -9.40 -4.45 -11.60
CA ALA A 550 -10.66 -4.85 -12.24
C ALA A 550 -11.63 -5.45 -11.23
N ALA A 551 -11.13 -6.23 -10.25
CA ALA A 551 -11.94 -6.78 -9.15
C ALA A 551 -12.64 -5.69 -8.33
N LEU A 552 -11.98 -4.56 -8.07
CA LEU A 552 -12.56 -3.43 -7.34
C LEU A 552 -13.71 -2.79 -8.14
N SER A 553 -13.50 -2.51 -9.41
CA SER A 553 -14.50 -1.94 -10.30
C SER A 553 -15.70 -2.88 -10.48
N TYR A 554 -15.43 -4.18 -10.62
CA TYR A 554 -16.44 -5.23 -10.69
C TYR A 554 -17.26 -5.34 -9.39
N TYR A 555 -16.62 -5.33 -8.23
CA TYR A 555 -17.31 -5.30 -6.93
C TYR A 555 -18.27 -4.10 -6.82
N TYR A 556 -17.83 -2.89 -7.21
CA TYR A 556 -18.69 -1.71 -7.16
C TYR A 556 -19.84 -1.78 -8.16
N LEU A 557 -19.60 -2.30 -9.35
CA LEU A 557 -20.64 -2.58 -10.35
C LEU A 557 -21.72 -3.48 -9.75
N LEU A 558 -21.33 -4.62 -9.20
CA LEU A 558 -22.24 -5.57 -8.55
C LEU A 558 -22.96 -4.94 -7.34
N SER A 559 -22.21 -4.24 -6.50
CA SER A 559 -22.75 -3.57 -5.32
C SER A 559 -23.84 -2.56 -5.69
N ASN A 560 -23.66 -1.79 -6.78
CA ASN A 560 -24.65 -0.84 -7.27
C ASN A 560 -25.90 -1.56 -7.81
N ILE A 561 -25.73 -2.59 -8.65
CA ILE A 561 -26.83 -3.37 -9.22
C ILE A 561 -27.67 -4.01 -8.11
N ILE A 562 -27.02 -4.71 -7.17
CA ILE A 562 -27.71 -5.36 -6.05
C ILE A 562 -28.43 -4.32 -5.19
N THR A 563 -27.82 -3.16 -4.92
CA THR A 563 -28.43 -2.09 -4.15
C THR A 563 -29.64 -1.49 -4.88
N MET A 564 -29.57 -1.29 -6.18
CA MET A 564 -30.72 -0.86 -7.00
C MET A 564 -31.88 -1.87 -6.91
N GLY A 565 -31.58 -3.17 -7.09
CA GLY A 565 -32.56 -4.24 -6.96
C GLY A 565 -33.20 -4.30 -5.56
N MET A 566 -32.38 -4.23 -4.50
CA MET A 566 -32.87 -4.18 -3.12
C MET A 566 -33.73 -2.93 -2.87
N THR A 567 -33.33 -1.77 -3.35
CA THR A 567 -34.06 -0.51 -3.23
C THR A 567 -35.42 -0.62 -3.91
N TRP A 568 -35.45 -1.12 -5.14
CA TRP A 568 -36.69 -1.36 -5.90
C TRP A 568 -37.63 -2.32 -5.16
N TYR A 569 -37.10 -3.47 -4.66
CA TYR A 569 -37.86 -4.46 -3.91
C TYR A 569 -38.47 -3.87 -2.63
N ILE A 570 -37.65 -3.14 -1.85
CA ILE A 570 -38.10 -2.53 -0.59
C ILE A 570 -39.19 -1.49 -0.86
N ARG A 571 -39.04 -0.64 -1.89
CA ARG A 571 -40.05 0.37 -2.26
C ARG A 571 -41.36 -0.27 -2.68
N LYS A 572 -41.32 -1.35 -3.47
CA LYS A 572 -42.51 -1.97 -4.03
C LYS A 572 -43.27 -2.79 -3.00
N TYR A 573 -42.59 -3.54 -2.13
CA TYR A 573 -43.23 -4.55 -1.29
C TYR A 573 -43.18 -4.27 0.21
N VAL A 574 -42.12 -3.57 0.71
CA VAL A 574 -41.90 -3.40 2.15
C VAL A 574 -42.38 -2.04 2.65
N VAL A 575 -42.19 -0.99 1.85
CA VAL A 575 -42.45 0.41 2.25
C VAL A 575 -43.38 1.07 1.23
N THR A 576 -44.67 0.70 1.27
CA THR A 576 -45.70 1.37 0.45
C THR A 576 -46.10 2.72 1.08
N GLU A 577 -46.48 3.69 0.23
CA GLU A 577 -46.88 5.02 0.66
C GLU A 577 -48.04 4.98 1.69
N GLU A 578 -49.02 4.09 1.48
CA GLU A 578 -50.16 3.87 2.38
C GLU A 578 -49.70 3.42 3.78
N LYS A 579 -48.79 2.42 3.86
CA LYS A 579 -48.25 1.97 5.15
C LYS A 579 -47.45 3.06 5.86
N VAL A 580 -46.71 3.86 5.10
CA VAL A 580 -45.96 4.99 5.67
C VAL A 580 -46.90 6.06 6.23
N ARG A 581 -47.96 6.45 5.46
CA ARG A 581 -48.99 7.42 5.94
C ARG A 581 -49.72 6.91 7.17
N ALA A 582 -50.12 5.63 7.19
CA ALA A 582 -50.76 5.01 8.35
C ALA A 582 -49.84 5.04 9.59
N ASP A 583 -48.57 4.68 9.46
CA ASP A 583 -47.58 4.72 10.53
C ASP A 583 -47.36 6.15 11.09
N MET A 584 -47.37 7.15 10.19
CA MET A 584 -47.25 8.57 10.59
C MET A 584 -48.48 9.04 11.36
N MET A 585 -49.68 8.68 10.92
CA MET A 585 -50.93 9.03 11.64
C MET A 585 -50.99 8.40 13.03
N LEU A 586 -50.55 7.13 13.17
CA LEU A 586 -50.45 6.45 14.47
C LEU A 586 -49.45 7.13 15.41
N LYS A 587 -48.29 7.54 14.91
CA LYS A 587 -47.27 8.23 15.71
C LYS A 587 -47.64 9.66 16.07
N ALA A 588 -48.37 10.36 15.20
CA ALA A 588 -48.89 11.70 15.51
C ALA A 588 -49.85 11.72 16.70
N LYS A 589 -50.53 10.58 16.98
CA LYS A 589 -51.47 10.42 18.12
C LYS A 589 -50.76 10.02 19.42
N GLN A 590 -49.47 9.64 19.43
CA GLN A 590 -48.75 9.23 20.63
C GLN A 590 -48.16 10.43 21.38
N PRO A 591 -48.22 10.47 22.73
CA PRO A 591 -47.62 11.54 23.52
C PRO A 591 -46.08 11.56 23.34
N LYS A 592 -45.55 12.76 23.08
CA LYS A 592 -44.16 12.97 22.71
C LYS A 592 -43.21 12.81 23.91
N LYS A 593 -42.32 11.84 23.90
CA LYS A 593 -41.12 11.84 24.76
C LYS A 593 -40.00 12.60 24.06
N LYS A 594 -39.64 13.80 24.55
CA LYS A 594 -38.47 14.54 24.06
C LYS A 594 -37.20 13.75 24.36
N SER A 595 -36.31 13.59 23.37
CA SER A 595 -35.02 12.94 23.59
C SER A 595 -34.10 13.83 24.45
N LYS A 596 -33.17 13.22 25.21
CA LYS A 596 -32.18 13.97 26.03
C LYS A 596 -31.38 14.98 25.22
N TRP A 597 -31.13 14.69 23.95
CA TRP A 597 -30.40 15.58 23.03
C TRP A 597 -31.24 16.80 22.64
N GLN A 598 -32.54 16.62 22.42
CA GLN A 598 -33.47 17.71 22.11
C GLN A 598 -33.68 18.64 23.32
N GLN A 599 -33.73 18.10 24.53
CA GLN A 599 -33.80 18.89 25.77
C GLN A 599 -32.54 19.78 25.89
N ARG A 600 -31.35 19.23 25.65
CA ARG A 600 -30.10 20.01 25.66
C ARG A 600 -30.03 21.07 24.56
N LEU A 601 -30.59 20.81 23.39
CA LEU A 601 -30.62 21.78 22.28
C LEU A 601 -31.58 22.94 22.60
N GLU A 602 -32.76 22.65 23.16
CA GLU A 602 -33.70 23.68 23.64
C GLU A 602 -33.11 24.51 24.78
N GLU A 603 -32.40 23.89 25.71
CA GLU A 603 -31.68 24.59 26.79
C GLU A 603 -30.59 25.51 26.24
N ALA A 604 -29.80 25.05 25.29
CA ALA A 604 -28.77 25.86 24.63
C ALA A 604 -29.39 27.04 23.85
N GLN A 605 -30.50 26.83 23.15
CA GLN A 605 -31.24 27.90 22.47
C GLN A 605 -31.83 28.95 23.44
N LYS A 606 -32.41 28.50 24.54
CA LYS A 606 -32.92 29.41 25.59
C LYS A 606 -31.81 30.25 26.24
N MET A 607 -30.63 29.64 26.46
CA MET A 607 -29.46 30.36 26.94
C MET A 607 -28.99 31.42 25.93
N GLN A 608 -28.97 31.07 24.65
CA GLN A 608 -28.57 32.00 23.59
C GLN A 608 -29.54 33.17 23.44
N GLU A 609 -30.85 32.92 23.51
CA GLU A 609 -31.87 33.98 23.53
C GLU A 609 -31.78 34.89 24.78
N GLN A 610 -31.48 34.32 25.94
CA GLN A 610 -31.26 35.09 27.16
C GLN A 610 -30.02 35.97 27.07
N MET A 611 -28.90 35.46 26.49
CA MET A 611 -27.71 36.26 26.26
C MET A 611 -27.94 37.38 25.24
N GLN A 612 -28.68 37.15 24.16
CA GLN A 612 -29.04 38.19 23.19
C GLN A 612 -29.95 39.25 23.77
N LYS A 613 -30.90 38.87 24.65
CA LYS A 613 -31.75 39.83 25.37
C LYS A 613 -30.96 40.66 26.39
N GLN A 614 -29.96 40.11 27.03
CA GLN A 614 -29.06 40.85 27.93
C GLN A 614 -28.13 41.81 27.18
N GLN A 615 -27.63 41.42 26.00
CA GLN A 615 -26.83 42.31 25.15
C GLN A 615 -27.64 43.47 24.54
N ARG A 616 -28.95 43.29 24.30
CA ARG A 616 -29.82 44.37 23.81
C ARG A 616 -30.29 45.33 24.92
N ARG A 617 -30.07 44.97 26.20
CA ARG A 617 -30.41 45.83 27.37
C ARG A 617 -29.19 46.60 27.92
N ARG A 618 -28.01 46.34 27.41
CA ARG A 618 -26.81 47.16 27.57
C ARG A 618 -26.64 48.04 26.34
#